data_722099bb93a6d80bb30ecb05a8eb946a
#
_entry.id   722099bb93a6d80bb30ecb05a8eb946a
#
_cell.length_a   1.000
_cell.length_b   1.000
_cell.length_c   1.000
_cell.angle_alpha   90.00
_cell.angle_beta   90.00
_cell.angle_gamma   90.00
#
_symmetry.space_group_name_H-M   'P 1'
#
loop_
_entity.id
_entity.type
_entity.pdbx_description
1 polymer ?
#
loop_
_entity_poly.entity_id
_entity_poly.type
_entity_poly.pdbx_seq_one_letter_code
_entity_poly.pdbx_strand_id
1 'polypeptide(L)'
;MTVTAQADLLDYDDVVAKYDPVMGMEVHVELSTETKMFCGCANRFGAEPNTQVCPVCLGLPGALPVVNQAAVESAIRIGLALNCQITPWGRFARKNYFYPDQPKNYQISQYDEPIAVN
;
A
#
# COMPACT_ATOMS: atom_id res chain seq x y z
N MET A 1 33.15 -14.29 9.09
CA MET A 1 32.74 -15.68 8.78
C MET A 1 31.27 -15.79 9.11
N THR A 2 30.42 -15.68 8.11
CA THR A 2 28.95 -15.80 8.28
C THR A 2 28.62 -17.29 8.16
N VAL A 3 28.37 -17.94 9.29
CA VAL A 3 27.84 -19.31 9.31
C VAL A 3 26.36 -19.19 8.96
N THR A 4 26.02 -19.39 7.70
CA THR A 4 24.64 -19.69 7.30
C THR A 4 24.34 -21.08 7.81
N ALA A 5 23.63 -21.17 8.95
CA ALA A 5 23.02 -22.42 9.36
C ALA A 5 22.04 -22.82 8.25
N GLN A 6 22.40 -23.88 7.51
CA GLN A 6 21.50 -24.50 6.55
C GLN A 6 20.38 -25.11 7.38
N ALA A 7 19.19 -24.55 7.34
CA ALA A 7 18.05 -25.13 8.00
C ALA A 7 17.77 -26.51 7.40
N ASP A 8 17.63 -27.53 8.23
CA ASP A 8 17.18 -28.85 7.78
C ASP A 8 15.75 -28.68 7.24
N LEU A 9 15.62 -28.64 5.92
CA LEU A 9 14.34 -28.58 5.25
C LEU A 9 13.66 -29.93 5.35
N LEU A 10 12.41 -29.92 5.81
CA LEU A 10 11.57 -31.09 5.82
C LEU A 10 11.12 -31.42 4.38
N ASP A 11 10.82 -32.70 4.13
CA ASP A 11 10.23 -33.11 2.87
C ASP A 11 8.84 -32.48 2.69
N TYR A 12 8.52 -32.07 1.46
CA TYR A 12 7.27 -31.37 1.15
C TYR A 12 6.03 -32.22 1.50
N ASP A 13 6.03 -33.50 1.13
CA ASP A 13 4.89 -34.40 1.34
C ASP A 13 4.67 -34.68 2.84
N ASP A 14 5.73 -34.79 3.62
CA ASP A 14 5.67 -34.92 5.08
C ASP A 14 5.09 -33.65 5.75
N VAL A 15 5.43 -32.48 5.21
CA VAL A 15 4.93 -31.20 5.73
C VAL A 15 3.45 -31.03 5.45
N VAL A 16 2.98 -31.25 4.20
CA VAL A 16 1.57 -31.10 3.82
C VAL A 16 0.67 -32.14 4.48
N ALA A 17 1.21 -33.32 4.80
CA ALA A 17 0.47 -34.37 5.54
C ALA A 17 0.25 -33.98 7.01
N LYS A 18 1.09 -33.12 7.58
CA LYS A 18 1.10 -32.77 9.00
C LYS A 18 0.58 -31.37 9.32
N TYR A 19 0.76 -30.43 8.39
CA TYR A 19 0.45 -29.01 8.59
C TYR A 19 -0.48 -28.50 7.50
N ASP A 20 -1.38 -27.60 7.86
CA ASP A 20 -2.22 -26.85 6.94
C ASP A 20 -1.53 -25.50 6.62
N PRO A 21 -0.99 -25.29 5.40
CA PRO A 21 -0.28 -24.07 5.06
C PRO A 21 -1.24 -22.89 4.91
N VAL A 22 -1.09 -21.89 5.77
CA VAL A 22 -1.83 -20.63 5.67
C VAL A 22 -0.89 -19.55 5.18
N MET A 23 -1.24 -18.89 4.07
CA MET A 23 -0.42 -17.86 3.45
C MET A 23 -1.19 -16.56 3.31
N GLY A 24 -0.55 -15.44 3.65
CA GLY A 24 -1.00 -14.09 3.32
C GLY A 24 -0.02 -13.45 2.35
N MET A 25 -0.54 -12.73 1.36
CA MET A 25 0.29 -11.99 0.39
C MET A 25 -0.14 -10.54 0.32
N GLU A 26 0.85 -9.64 0.26
CA GLU A 26 0.65 -8.22 -0.04
C GLU A 26 1.39 -7.88 -1.33
N VAL A 27 0.74 -7.14 -2.22
CA VAL A 27 1.34 -6.70 -3.47
C VAL A 27 1.33 -5.17 -3.51
N HIS A 28 2.50 -4.57 -3.68
CA HIS A 28 2.66 -3.13 -3.82
C HIS A 28 2.83 -2.77 -5.29
N VAL A 29 2.09 -1.74 -5.74
CA VAL A 29 2.17 -1.22 -7.10
C VAL A 29 2.47 0.27 -7.03
N GLU A 30 3.57 0.70 -7.67
CA GLU A 30 3.87 2.10 -7.89
C GLU A 30 3.19 2.59 -9.18
N LEU A 31 2.33 3.59 -9.04
CA LEU A 31 1.64 4.19 -10.18
C LEU A 31 2.47 5.34 -10.76
N SER A 32 2.44 5.48 -12.08
CA SER A 32 3.12 6.57 -12.81
C SER A 32 2.27 7.85 -12.87
N THR A 33 1.63 8.24 -11.79
CA THR A 33 0.87 9.48 -11.69
C THR A 33 1.79 10.70 -11.57
N GLU A 34 1.40 11.85 -12.09
CA GLU A 34 2.18 13.09 -11.98
C GLU A 34 2.28 13.60 -10.54
N THR A 35 1.24 13.35 -9.74
CA THR A 35 1.16 13.75 -8.35
C THR A 35 1.00 12.55 -7.43
N LYS A 36 1.29 12.73 -6.15
CA LYS A 36 1.07 11.72 -5.12
C LYS A 36 -0.42 11.37 -4.98
N MET A 37 -0.71 10.25 -4.32
CA MET A 37 -2.07 9.73 -4.16
C MET A 37 -3.02 10.69 -3.43
N PHE A 38 -2.53 11.42 -2.43
CA PHE A 38 -3.37 12.21 -1.53
C PHE A 38 -3.03 13.69 -1.44
N CYS A 39 -2.19 14.20 -2.34
CA CYS A 39 -1.87 15.63 -2.44
C CYS A 39 -1.34 15.99 -3.83
N GLY A 40 -1.19 17.30 -4.09
CA GLY A 40 -0.69 17.83 -5.36
C GLY A 40 0.84 17.85 -5.50
N CYS A 41 1.60 17.28 -4.56
CA CYS A 41 3.06 17.21 -4.69
C CYS A 41 3.45 16.30 -5.84
N ALA A 42 4.53 16.66 -6.54
CA ALA A 42 5.07 15.85 -7.62
C ALA A 42 5.46 14.45 -7.14
N ASN A 43 5.24 13.47 -8.02
CA ASN A 43 5.63 12.07 -7.82
C ASN A 43 6.81 11.76 -8.74
N ARG A 44 7.99 12.31 -8.40
CA ARG A 44 9.21 12.14 -9.21
C ARG A 44 10.29 11.43 -8.40
N PHE A 45 10.85 10.39 -8.99
CA PHE A 45 12.02 9.71 -8.44
C PHE A 45 13.27 10.58 -8.57
N GLY A 46 14.17 10.52 -7.58
CA GLY A 46 15.48 11.18 -7.61
C GLY A 46 15.47 12.70 -7.38
N ALA A 47 14.38 13.27 -6.90
CA ALA A 47 14.36 14.67 -6.47
C ALA A 47 15.18 14.88 -5.19
N GLU A 48 15.68 16.11 -4.99
CA GLU A 48 16.38 16.48 -3.76
C GLU A 48 15.51 16.22 -2.51
N PRO A 49 16.10 15.80 -1.38
CA PRO A 49 15.38 15.54 -0.14
C PRO A 49 14.47 16.71 0.27
N ASN A 50 13.26 16.38 0.72
CA ASN A 50 12.26 17.35 1.24
C ASN A 50 11.78 18.42 0.25
N THR A 51 11.98 18.26 -1.05
CA THR A 51 11.50 19.21 -2.08
C THR A 51 10.09 18.87 -2.59
N GLN A 52 9.64 17.65 -2.39
CA GLN A 52 8.31 17.18 -2.82
C GLN A 52 7.39 16.95 -1.62
N VAL A 53 7.26 17.96 -0.77
CA VAL A 53 6.42 17.89 0.44
C VAL A 53 5.50 19.10 0.56
N CYS A 54 4.37 18.92 1.23
CA CYS A 54 3.39 19.96 1.52
C CYS A 54 2.80 19.73 2.92
N PRO A 55 1.96 20.62 3.44
CA PRO A 55 1.31 20.44 4.74
C PRO A 55 0.60 19.10 4.90
N VAL A 56 -0.01 18.56 3.83
CA VAL A 56 -0.65 17.23 3.87
C VAL A 56 0.39 16.12 4.09
N CYS A 57 1.52 16.15 3.36
CA CYS A 57 2.60 15.16 3.54
C CYS A 57 3.17 15.18 4.95
N LEU A 58 3.27 16.38 5.53
CA LEU A 58 3.83 16.59 6.87
C LEU A 58 2.81 16.37 7.99
N GLY A 59 1.52 16.17 7.65
CA GLY A 59 0.48 15.97 8.65
C GLY A 59 0.22 17.19 9.52
N LEU A 60 0.37 18.39 8.97
CA LEU A 60 0.17 19.63 9.74
C LEU A 60 -1.31 19.79 10.15
N PRO A 61 -1.58 20.38 11.32
CA PRO A 61 -2.94 20.60 11.79
C PRO A 61 -3.81 21.35 10.76
N GLY A 62 -5.01 20.83 10.49
CA GLY A 62 -5.96 21.41 9.54
C GLY A 62 -5.70 21.04 8.07
N ALA A 63 -4.59 20.41 7.72
CA ALA A 63 -4.34 19.92 6.38
C ALA A 63 -5.03 18.58 6.13
N LEU A 64 -5.91 18.53 5.12
CA LEU A 64 -6.65 17.33 4.77
C LEU A 64 -6.18 16.76 3.42
N PRO A 65 -6.06 15.43 3.31
CA PRO A 65 -5.73 14.77 2.06
C PRO A 65 -6.84 14.93 1.02
N VAL A 66 -6.43 15.00 -0.25
CA VAL A 66 -7.32 15.01 -1.42
C VAL A 66 -6.86 13.91 -2.36
N VAL A 67 -7.78 13.03 -2.74
CA VAL A 67 -7.46 11.87 -3.57
C VAL A 67 -7.15 12.24 -5.02
N ASN A 68 -6.16 11.59 -5.60
CA ASN A 68 -5.80 11.74 -7.00
C ASN A 68 -6.73 10.87 -7.87
N GLN A 69 -7.50 11.51 -8.74
CA GLN A 69 -8.43 10.81 -9.64
C GLN A 69 -7.73 9.77 -10.53
N ALA A 70 -6.59 10.11 -11.13
CA ALA A 70 -5.85 9.18 -12.01
C ALA A 70 -5.40 7.92 -11.27
N ALA A 71 -5.08 8.03 -9.97
CA ALA A 71 -4.74 6.88 -9.15
C ALA A 71 -5.97 5.99 -8.88
N VAL A 72 -7.14 6.57 -8.64
CA VAL A 72 -8.40 5.81 -8.48
C VAL A 72 -8.76 5.09 -9.77
N GLU A 73 -8.68 5.75 -10.93
CA GLU A 73 -8.92 5.13 -12.22
C GLU A 73 -7.95 3.97 -12.50
N SER A 74 -6.70 4.11 -12.13
CA SER A 74 -5.70 3.04 -12.25
C SER A 74 -6.01 1.87 -11.32
N ALA A 75 -6.43 2.12 -10.08
CA ALA A 75 -6.84 1.09 -9.14
C ALA A 75 -8.06 0.31 -9.66
N ILE A 76 -9.04 0.98 -10.25
CA ILE A 76 -10.19 0.34 -10.90
C ILE A 76 -9.74 -0.56 -12.06
N ARG A 77 -8.82 -0.08 -12.92
CA ARG A 77 -8.28 -0.88 -14.03
C ARG A 77 -7.54 -2.14 -13.53
N ILE A 78 -6.78 -2.02 -12.45
CA ILE A 78 -6.09 -3.16 -11.82
C ILE A 78 -7.13 -4.15 -11.29
N GLY A 79 -8.15 -3.69 -10.57
CA GLY A 79 -9.24 -4.53 -10.07
C GLY A 79 -9.94 -5.31 -11.20
N LEU A 80 -10.28 -4.64 -12.29
CA LEU A 80 -10.89 -5.29 -13.46
C LEU A 80 -9.96 -6.32 -14.11
N ALA A 81 -8.66 -6.01 -14.20
CA ALA A 81 -7.67 -6.95 -14.75
C ALA A 81 -7.49 -8.22 -13.90
N LEU A 82 -7.74 -8.11 -12.60
CA LEU A 82 -7.72 -9.21 -11.64
C LEU A 82 -9.07 -9.91 -11.47
N ASN A 83 -10.05 -9.59 -12.30
CA ASN A 83 -11.41 -10.14 -12.24
C ASN A 83 -12.17 -9.79 -10.95
N CYS A 84 -11.82 -8.71 -10.28
CA CYS A 84 -12.52 -8.25 -9.10
C CYS A 84 -13.83 -7.54 -9.46
N GLN A 85 -14.77 -7.57 -8.55
CA GLN A 85 -15.96 -6.73 -8.61
C GLN A 85 -15.60 -5.31 -8.13
N ILE A 86 -15.84 -4.29 -8.95
CA ILE A 86 -15.66 -2.88 -8.56
C ILE A 86 -16.87 -2.43 -7.75
N THR A 87 -16.62 -1.90 -6.57
CA THR A 87 -17.67 -1.41 -5.68
C THR A 87 -18.16 -0.03 -6.15
N PRO A 88 -19.50 0.22 -6.15
CA PRO A 88 -20.05 1.51 -6.57
C PRO A 88 -19.78 2.65 -5.58
N TRP A 89 -19.40 2.30 -4.38
CA TRP A 89 -19.09 3.20 -3.28
C TRP A 89 -17.93 2.63 -2.46
N GLY A 90 -17.06 3.49 -1.95
CA GLY A 90 -15.93 3.10 -1.13
C GLY A 90 -15.52 4.21 -0.19
N ARG A 91 -14.73 3.88 0.81
CA ARG A 91 -14.27 4.81 1.83
C ARG A 91 -12.81 4.54 2.17
N PHE A 92 -12.06 5.62 2.40
CA PHE A 92 -10.73 5.54 2.97
C PHE A 92 -10.80 5.48 4.50
N ALA A 93 -9.91 4.69 5.08
CA ALA A 93 -9.70 4.55 6.51
C ALA A 93 -8.28 5.00 6.88
N ARG A 94 -8.01 5.16 8.17
CA ARG A 94 -6.68 5.47 8.68
C ARG A 94 -6.11 4.29 9.44
N LYS A 95 -4.93 3.84 9.04
CA LYS A 95 -4.11 2.91 9.79
C LYS A 95 -3.11 3.73 10.61
N ASN A 96 -3.41 3.94 11.89
CA ASN A 96 -2.57 4.76 12.77
C ASN A 96 -1.41 3.94 13.32
N TYR A 97 -0.18 4.43 13.09
CA TYR A 97 1.03 3.85 13.66
C TYR A 97 2.19 4.86 13.58
N PHE A 98 3.19 4.67 14.44
CA PHE A 98 4.38 5.52 14.45
C PHE A 98 5.50 4.85 13.66
N TYR A 99 6.10 5.59 12.74
CA TYR A 99 7.25 5.16 11.96
C TYR A 99 8.20 6.36 11.72
N PRO A 100 9.54 6.18 11.77
CA PRO A 100 10.49 7.29 11.74
C PRO A 100 10.37 8.23 10.54
N ASP A 101 9.98 7.74 9.38
CA ASP A 101 9.82 8.51 8.14
C ASP A 101 8.37 8.85 7.80
N GLN A 102 7.46 8.69 8.76
CA GLN A 102 6.02 8.99 8.56
C GLN A 102 5.55 10.10 9.50
N PRO A 103 5.74 11.38 9.15
CA PRO A 103 5.49 12.51 10.05
C PRO A 103 4.03 12.68 10.46
N LYS A 104 3.08 12.21 9.65
CA LYS A 104 1.65 12.29 9.97
C LYS A 104 1.13 11.17 10.88
N ASN A 105 1.97 10.17 11.22
CA ASN A 105 1.65 9.06 12.12
C ASN A 105 0.44 8.20 11.71
N TYR A 106 0.01 8.26 10.46
CA TYR A 106 -1.01 7.38 9.91
C TYR A 106 -0.79 7.14 8.41
N GLN A 107 -1.21 6.00 7.95
CA GLN A 107 -1.34 5.65 6.54
C GLN A 107 -2.81 5.71 6.15
N ILE A 108 -3.12 6.34 5.01
CA ILE A 108 -4.47 6.25 4.43
C ILE A 108 -4.58 4.88 3.76
N SER A 109 -5.64 4.18 4.07
CA SER A 109 -5.89 2.80 3.64
C SER A 109 -7.36 2.61 3.31
N GLN A 110 -7.74 1.40 2.94
CA GLN A 110 -9.13 0.95 2.89
C GLN A 110 -9.26 -0.30 3.76
N TYR A 111 -10.35 -0.43 4.51
CA TYR A 111 -10.55 -1.53 5.44
C TYR A 111 -11.83 -2.31 5.12
N ASP A 112 -12.97 -1.69 5.33
CA ASP A 112 -14.30 -2.32 5.23
C ASP A 112 -14.99 -2.08 3.88
N GLU A 113 -14.59 -1.04 3.14
CA GLU A 113 -15.24 -0.61 1.90
C GLU A 113 -14.20 -0.28 0.82
N PRO A 114 -13.47 -1.30 0.33
CA PRO A 114 -12.43 -1.12 -0.68
C PRO A 114 -13.00 -0.82 -2.06
N ILE A 115 -12.15 -0.32 -2.97
CA ILE A 115 -12.51 -0.04 -4.37
C ILE A 115 -12.90 -1.32 -5.11
N ALA A 116 -12.28 -2.45 -4.78
CA ALA A 116 -12.52 -3.72 -5.44
C ALA A 116 -12.53 -4.87 -4.43
N VAL A 117 -13.36 -5.86 -4.70
CA VAL A 117 -13.49 -7.10 -3.92
C VAL A 117 -13.54 -8.31 -4.85
N ASN A 118 -13.14 -9.48 -4.33
CA ASN A 118 -13.32 -10.78 -4.97
C ASN A 118 -14.65 -11.40 -4.57
#